data_85fc4004691bb7e2aa9718a4e82dcf36
#
_entry.id   85fc4004691bb7e2aa9718a4e82dcf36
#
_cell.length_a   1.000
_cell.length_b   1.000
_cell.length_c   1.000
_cell.angle_alpha   90.00
_cell.angle_beta   90.00
_cell.angle_gamma   90.00
#
_symmetry.space_group_name_H-M   'P 1'
#
loop_
_entity.id
_entity.type
_entity.pdbx_description
1 polymer ?
#
loop_
_entity_poly.entity_id
_entity_poly.type
_entity_poly.pdbx_seq_one_letter_code
_entity_poly.pdbx_strand_id
1 'polypeptide(L)'
;MVDVRITSFSEAQECYRHKDLRQALYDAGEVIMSDVIVNLHGDGHRARRRLENRLFRRDTFQYYEAELFPSIIEATVAPYLAAGSAELVSFGHQLMMNLAALTAGVDRSLGTPEETFHLYDYLKTFIEGATLAHYTGDKAAKAAEVQASLEAFDSEFLMPGIARRIALIEAVDRGDATEDQLPRDVLTVLLRNQDKIPLEHDSLRREIAFYLLAGAHTSATAFTRVMHHVFQWLAAHPGDEARVMEDRLFVQRCTHETIRLQPSSPTGMRWALDDITLSTGRAIAKGDRVVLDLITINRDPALFGADADVFNPDRPLPPEMTPWGLSFGQGMHACIGQDLAA
;
A
#
# COMPACT_ATOMS: atom_id res chain seq x y z
N MET A 1 28.78 9.62 -2.17
CA MET A 1 27.49 8.93 -2.00
C MET A 1 27.76 7.62 -1.28
N VAL A 2 27.21 7.49 -0.09
CA VAL A 2 27.38 6.30 0.76
C VAL A 2 25.99 5.83 1.21
N ASP A 3 25.82 4.52 1.44
CA ASP A 3 24.63 3.98 2.08
C ASP A 3 24.79 4.05 3.60
N VAL A 4 23.98 4.88 4.23
CA VAL A 4 23.94 5.02 5.69
C VAL A 4 22.81 4.11 6.22
N ARG A 5 23.17 2.93 6.73
CA ARG A 5 22.21 1.97 7.28
C ARG A 5 21.78 2.38 8.68
N ILE A 6 20.48 2.43 8.91
CA ILE A 6 19.83 2.72 10.19
C ILE A 6 19.13 1.46 10.67
N THR A 7 19.44 1.07 11.89
CA THR A 7 18.86 -0.10 12.59
C THR A 7 18.28 0.27 13.95
N SER A 8 18.47 1.50 14.40
CA SER A 8 17.87 2.05 15.62
C SER A 8 16.47 2.57 15.34
N PHE A 9 15.50 2.25 16.20
CA PHE A 9 14.13 2.71 16.09
C PHE A 9 14.01 4.23 16.17
N SER A 10 14.70 4.85 17.14
CA SER A 10 14.68 6.32 17.33
C SER A 10 15.30 7.08 16.16
N GLU A 11 16.44 6.61 15.64
CA GLU A 11 17.06 7.21 14.45
C GLU A 11 16.16 7.06 13.21
N ALA A 12 15.50 5.90 13.05
CA ALA A 12 14.58 5.68 11.96
C ALA A 12 13.34 6.61 12.04
N GLN A 13 12.79 6.82 13.23
CA GLN A 13 11.71 7.78 13.43
C GLN A 13 12.13 9.19 13.04
N GLU A 14 13.33 9.62 13.46
CA GLU A 14 13.89 10.91 13.12
C GLU A 14 14.08 11.04 11.59
N CYS A 15 14.66 10.03 10.95
CA CYS A 15 14.83 9.99 9.50
C CYS A 15 13.49 10.07 8.74
N TYR A 16 12.45 9.36 9.18
CA TYR A 16 11.14 9.43 8.55
C TYR A 16 10.48 10.81 8.63
N ARG A 17 10.76 11.56 9.68
CA ARG A 17 10.18 12.90 9.93
C ARG A 17 11.03 14.05 9.39
N HIS A 18 12.29 13.77 9.00
CA HIS A 18 13.21 14.81 8.57
C HIS A 18 12.84 15.37 7.20
N LYS A 19 12.63 16.69 7.12
CA LYS A 19 12.18 17.39 5.90
C LYS A 19 13.16 17.30 4.73
N ASP A 20 14.47 17.18 5.02
CA ASP A 20 15.53 17.11 4.03
C ASP A 20 15.92 15.66 3.67
N LEU A 21 15.07 14.68 4.03
CA LEU A 21 15.17 13.28 3.61
C LEU A 21 14.03 12.93 2.66
N ARG A 22 14.33 12.93 1.34
CA ARG A 22 13.38 12.61 0.27
C ARG A 22 13.27 11.08 0.06
N GLN A 23 12.09 10.59 -0.31
CA GLN A 23 11.91 9.21 -0.76
C GLN A 23 12.88 8.85 -1.89
N ALA A 24 13.48 7.66 -1.82
CA ALA A 24 14.52 7.20 -2.75
C ALA A 24 14.30 5.78 -3.30
N LEU A 25 13.37 5.02 -2.71
CA LEU A 25 13.21 3.59 -3.04
C LEU A 25 12.83 3.36 -4.50
N TYR A 26 12.06 4.28 -5.10
CA TYR A 26 11.43 4.10 -6.40
C TYR A 26 12.06 4.94 -7.52
N ASP A 27 13.16 5.62 -7.27
CA ASP A 27 13.79 6.50 -8.27
C ASP A 27 14.21 5.77 -9.56
N ALA A 28 14.63 4.51 -9.47
CA ALA A 28 14.99 3.72 -10.65
C ALA A 28 13.77 3.30 -11.49
N GLY A 29 12.57 3.42 -10.94
CA GLY A 29 11.31 3.03 -11.59
C GLY A 29 10.58 4.20 -12.24
N GLU A 30 11.28 5.21 -12.77
CA GLU A 30 10.68 6.42 -13.36
C GLU A 30 9.55 6.14 -14.36
N VAL A 31 9.64 5.07 -15.13
CA VAL A 31 8.62 4.67 -16.11
C VAL A 31 7.22 4.59 -15.51
N ILE A 32 7.08 4.13 -14.28
CA ILE A 32 5.81 4.01 -13.57
C ILE A 32 5.70 4.93 -12.35
N MET A 33 6.83 5.34 -11.76
CA MET A 33 6.85 6.07 -10.49
C MET A 33 7.11 7.58 -10.65
N SER A 34 7.32 8.07 -11.88
CA SER A 34 7.49 9.49 -12.12
C SER A 34 6.20 10.26 -11.82
N ASP A 35 6.31 11.36 -11.07
CA ASP A 35 5.20 12.24 -10.67
C ASP A 35 4.08 11.56 -9.84
N VAL A 36 4.34 10.37 -9.31
CA VAL A 36 3.44 9.66 -8.40
C VAL A 36 3.61 10.21 -6.98
N ILE A 37 2.52 10.25 -6.19
CA ILE A 37 2.51 10.86 -4.86
C ILE A 37 3.65 10.39 -3.96
N VAL A 38 4.04 9.12 -4.00
CA VAL A 38 5.10 8.58 -3.14
C VAL A 38 6.48 9.13 -3.48
N ASN A 39 6.71 9.57 -4.73
CA ASN A 39 7.97 10.16 -5.19
C ASN A 39 7.98 11.70 -5.15
N LEU A 40 6.81 12.33 -4.97
CA LEU A 40 6.75 13.78 -4.78
C LEU A 40 7.40 14.18 -3.45
N HIS A 41 7.88 15.42 -3.38
CA HIS A 41 8.45 15.99 -2.17
C HIS A 41 7.98 17.44 -1.96
N GLY A 42 8.07 17.96 -0.73
CA GLY A 42 7.76 19.35 -0.42
C GLY A 42 6.30 19.72 -0.67
N ASP A 43 6.09 20.89 -1.30
CA ASP A 43 4.75 21.46 -1.51
C ASP A 43 3.88 20.65 -2.46
N GLY A 44 4.45 20.12 -3.52
CA GLY A 44 3.74 19.25 -4.48
C GLY A 44 3.17 18.01 -3.79
N HIS A 45 3.98 17.34 -2.97
CA HIS A 45 3.52 16.22 -2.16
C HIS A 45 2.39 16.63 -1.21
N ARG A 46 2.57 17.75 -0.48
CA ARG A 46 1.56 18.22 0.49
C ARG A 46 0.22 18.53 -0.17
N ALA A 47 0.25 19.15 -1.35
CA ALA A 47 -0.96 19.47 -2.09
C ALA A 47 -1.71 18.21 -2.54
N ARG A 48 -1.00 17.26 -3.19
CA ARG A 48 -1.55 15.99 -3.65
C ARG A 48 -2.07 15.17 -2.47
N ARG A 49 -1.26 15.01 -1.42
CA ARG A 49 -1.62 14.25 -0.21
C ARG A 49 -2.87 14.79 0.49
N ARG A 50 -3.04 16.12 0.56
CA ARG A 50 -4.23 16.74 1.17
C ARG A 50 -5.51 16.37 0.43
N LEU A 51 -5.44 16.24 -0.89
CA LEU A 51 -6.58 15.85 -1.71
C LEU A 51 -6.90 14.38 -1.52
N GLU A 52 -5.94 13.52 -1.69
CA GLU A 52 -6.12 12.06 -1.66
C GLU A 52 -6.47 11.54 -0.26
N ASN A 53 -5.96 12.15 0.81
CA ASN A 53 -6.34 11.84 2.18
C ASN A 53 -7.85 11.93 2.46
N ARG A 54 -8.64 12.57 1.58
CA ARG A 54 -10.10 12.63 1.75
C ARG A 54 -10.75 11.25 1.66
N LEU A 55 -10.15 10.34 0.90
CA LEU A 55 -10.61 8.95 0.78
C LEU A 55 -10.15 8.05 1.93
N PHE A 56 -9.10 8.47 2.63
CA PHE A 56 -8.50 7.67 3.72
C PHE A 56 -8.95 8.21 5.08
N ARG A 57 -10.27 8.40 5.22
CA ARG A 57 -10.93 8.86 6.44
C ARG A 57 -11.83 7.77 7.00
N ARG A 58 -12.14 7.90 8.28
CA ARG A 58 -12.95 6.92 9.01
C ARG A 58 -14.32 6.66 8.38
N ASP A 59 -14.97 7.67 7.86
CA ASP A 59 -16.28 7.55 7.19
C ASP A 59 -16.20 6.74 5.88
N THR A 60 -15.11 6.92 5.11
CA THR A 60 -14.86 6.11 3.91
C THR A 60 -14.54 4.66 4.28
N PHE A 61 -13.75 4.44 5.33
CA PHE A 61 -13.44 3.08 5.79
C PHE A 61 -14.68 2.34 6.29
N GLN A 62 -15.56 3.03 7.05
CA GLN A 62 -16.83 2.45 7.46
C GLN A 62 -17.69 2.05 6.25
N TYR A 63 -17.73 2.86 5.20
CA TYR A 63 -18.41 2.54 3.95
C TYR A 63 -17.78 1.32 3.26
N TYR A 64 -16.46 1.25 3.18
CA TYR A 64 -15.78 0.09 2.60
C TYR A 64 -16.05 -1.19 3.38
N GLU A 65 -15.90 -1.14 4.71
CA GLU A 65 -16.08 -2.30 5.58
C GLU A 65 -17.53 -2.80 5.66
N ALA A 66 -18.49 -1.89 5.70
CA ALA A 66 -19.89 -2.24 5.94
C ALA A 66 -20.69 -2.46 4.64
N GLU A 67 -20.35 -1.76 3.55
CA GLU A 67 -21.19 -1.73 2.35
C GLU A 67 -20.48 -2.30 1.12
N LEU A 68 -19.21 -1.92 0.86
CA LEU A 68 -18.57 -2.23 -0.41
C LEU A 68 -17.85 -3.57 -0.41
N PHE A 69 -17.02 -3.85 0.61
CA PHE A 69 -16.16 -5.02 0.65
C PHE A 69 -16.88 -6.34 0.91
N PRO A 70 -17.93 -6.43 1.75
CA PRO A 70 -18.53 -7.70 2.12
C PRO A 70 -18.98 -8.54 0.92
N SER A 71 -19.73 -7.94 -0.01
CA SER A 71 -20.23 -8.64 -1.21
C SER A 71 -19.10 -9.13 -2.12
N ILE A 72 -18.03 -8.35 -2.23
CA ILE A 72 -16.86 -8.70 -3.05
C ILE A 72 -16.05 -9.82 -2.40
N ILE A 73 -15.89 -9.77 -1.08
CA ILE A 73 -15.23 -10.83 -0.32
C ILE A 73 -16.02 -12.13 -0.46
N GLU A 74 -17.33 -12.11 -0.21
CA GLU A 74 -18.21 -13.27 -0.35
C GLU A 74 -18.14 -13.89 -1.76
N ALA A 75 -18.26 -13.06 -2.80
CA ALA A 75 -18.18 -13.54 -4.19
C ALA A 75 -16.79 -14.12 -4.51
N THR A 76 -15.70 -13.54 -3.97
CA THR A 76 -14.35 -14.03 -4.20
C THR A 76 -14.09 -15.34 -3.47
N VAL A 77 -14.61 -15.49 -2.25
CA VAL A 77 -14.38 -16.67 -1.39
C VAL A 77 -15.25 -17.87 -1.79
N ALA A 78 -16.46 -17.65 -2.30
CA ALA A 78 -17.43 -18.70 -2.57
C ALA A 78 -16.90 -19.88 -3.42
N PRO A 79 -16.15 -19.69 -4.51
CA PRO A 79 -15.59 -20.80 -5.30
C PRO A 79 -14.61 -21.66 -4.48
N TYR A 80 -13.82 -21.07 -3.61
CA TYR A 80 -12.85 -21.77 -2.76
C TYR A 80 -13.54 -22.58 -1.67
N LEU A 81 -14.62 -22.04 -1.09
CA LEU A 81 -15.46 -22.78 -0.14
C LEU A 81 -16.09 -23.99 -0.81
N ALA A 82 -16.59 -23.82 -2.04
CA ALA A 82 -17.18 -24.94 -2.81
C ALA A 82 -16.14 -26.01 -3.16
N ALA A 83 -14.89 -25.59 -3.45
CA ALA A 83 -13.77 -26.51 -3.71
C ALA A 83 -13.21 -27.17 -2.43
N GLY A 84 -13.50 -26.63 -1.25
CA GLY A 84 -12.98 -27.09 0.04
C GLY A 84 -11.49 -26.83 0.27
N SER A 85 -10.84 -26.04 -0.60
CA SER A 85 -9.42 -25.69 -0.51
C SER A 85 -9.10 -24.43 -1.31
N ALA A 86 -8.02 -23.75 -0.91
CA ALA A 86 -7.46 -22.62 -1.63
C ALA A 86 -5.92 -22.68 -1.60
N GLU A 87 -5.26 -22.33 -2.71
CA GLU A 87 -3.85 -21.99 -2.68
C GLU A 87 -3.74 -20.56 -2.15
N LEU A 88 -3.09 -20.41 -0.99
CA LEU A 88 -3.18 -19.19 -0.17
C LEU A 88 -2.63 -17.94 -0.87
N VAL A 89 -1.53 -18.07 -1.64
CA VAL A 89 -0.90 -16.93 -2.30
C VAL A 89 -1.79 -16.42 -3.43
N SER A 90 -2.25 -17.33 -4.30
CA SER A 90 -3.13 -17.02 -5.44
C SER A 90 -4.47 -16.44 -4.98
N PHE A 91 -5.06 -17.05 -3.96
CA PHE A 91 -6.29 -16.56 -3.33
C PHE A 91 -6.11 -15.15 -2.74
N GLY A 92 -5.02 -14.93 -1.99
CA GLY A 92 -4.70 -13.63 -1.41
C GLY A 92 -4.52 -12.55 -2.48
N HIS A 93 -3.84 -12.87 -3.58
CA HIS A 93 -3.70 -11.94 -4.71
C HIS A 93 -5.04 -11.62 -5.36
N GLN A 94 -5.88 -12.63 -5.63
CA GLN A 94 -7.20 -12.42 -6.21
C GLN A 94 -8.07 -11.53 -5.33
N LEU A 95 -8.14 -11.84 -4.03
CA LEU A 95 -8.93 -11.09 -3.07
C LEU A 95 -8.48 -9.62 -2.99
N MET A 96 -7.19 -9.40 -2.79
CA MET A 96 -6.66 -8.05 -2.62
C MET A 96 -6.68 -7.23 -3.92
N MET A 97 -6.54 -7.89 -5.10
CA MET A 97 -6.77 -7.22 -6.39
C MET A 97 -8.21 -6.73 -6.52
N ASN A 98 -9.19 -7.55 -6.14
CA ASN A 98 -10.59 -7.17 -6.19
C ASN A 98 -10.89 -5.95 -5.31
N LEU A 99 -10.34 -5.89 -4.10
CA LEU A 99 -10.54 -4.78 -3.17
C LEU A 99 -9.75 -3.52 -3.59
N ALA A 100 -8.50 -3.69 -4.00
CA ALA A 100 -7.65 -2.57 -4.41
C ALA A 100 -8.13 -1.91 -5.72
N ALA A 101 -8.64 -2.69 -6.67
CA ALA A 101 -9.22 -2.15 -7.90
C ALA A 101 -10.39 -1.20 -7.59
N LEU A 102 -11.28 -1.57 -6.65
CA LEU A 102 -12.39 -0.71 -6.23
C LEU A 102 -11.91 0.60 -5.61
N THR A 103 -10.91 0.53 -4.72
CA THR A 103 -10.40 1.73 -4.02
C THR A 103 -9.56 2.62 -4.92
N ALA A 104 -8.83 2.06 -5.88
CA ALA A 104 -8.06 2.82 -6.87
C ALA A 104 -8.96 3.47 -7.94
N GLY A 105 -10.12 2.88 -8.21
CA GLY A 105 -11.03 3.31 -9.28
C GLY A 105 -10.78 2.58 -10.60
N VAL A 106 -10.28 1.34 -10.53
CA VAL A 106 -10.10 0.46 -11.68
C VAL A 106 -11.31 -0.46 -11.80
N ASP A 107 -12.13 -0.18 -12.78
CA ASP A 107 -13.35 -0.96 -13.00
C ASP A 107 -13.06 -2.28 -13.70
N ARG A 108 -13.65 -3.35 -13.17
CA ARG A 108 -13.64 -4.66 -13.78
C ARG A 108 -15.04 -4.92 -14.36
N SER A 109 -15.17 -4.73 -15.66
CA SER A 109 -16.48 -4.74 -16.33
C SER A 109 -17.12 -6.13 -16.41
N LEU A 110 -16.32 -7.19 -16.43
CA LEU A 110 -16.79 -8.56 -16.44
C LEU A 110 -16.99 -9.13 -15.02
N GLY A 111 -16.22 -8.65 -14.05
CA GLY A 111 -16.25 -9.11 -12.67
C GLY A 111 -15.82 -10.57 -12.49
N THR A 112 -15.14 -11.16 -13.49
CA THR A 112 -14.76 -12.56 -13.46
C THR A 112 -13.36 -12.77 -12.84
N PRO A 113 -13.06 -13.98 -12.36
CA PRO A 113 -11.71 -14.33 -11.90
C PRO A 113 -10.65 -14.14 -13.00
N GLU A 114 -10.97 -14.47 -14.25
CA GLU A 114 -10.06 -14.33 -15.39
C GLU A 114 -9.69 -12.87 -15.63
N GLU A 115 -10.66 -11.95 -15.57
CA GLU A 115 -10.41 -10.51 -15.66
C GLU A 115 -9.53 -10.02 -14.51
N THR A 116 -9.75 -10.53 -13.29
CA THR A 116 -8.91 -10.21 -12.13
C THR A 116 -7.46 -10.68 -12.31
N PHE A 117 -7.27 -11.90 -12.82
CA PHE A 117 -5.92 -12.42 -13.09
C PHE A 117 -5.25 -11.69 -14.24
N HIS A 118 -5.98 -11.29 -15.27
CA HIS A 118 -5.45 -10.44 -16.34
C HIS A 118 -4.99 -9.08 -15.81
N LEU A 119 -5.79 -8.44 -14.96
CA LEU A 119 -5.38 -7.20 -14.27
C LEU A 119 -4.16 -7.43 -13.37
N TYR A 120 -4.05 -8.59 -12.72
CA TYR A 120 -2.90 -8.97 -11.92
C TYR A 120 -1.63 -9.17 -12.76
N ASP A 121 -1.73 -9.60 -14.02
CA ASP A 121 -0.58 -9.68 -14.93
C ASP A 121 0.02 -8.28 -15.18
N TYR A 122 -0.80 -7.26 -15.39
CA TYR A 122 -0.34 -5.87 -15.41
C TYR A 122 0.35 -5.48 -14.10
N LEU A 123 -0.27 -5.82 -12.96
CA LEU A 123 0.29 -5.50 -11.65
C LEU A 123 1.69 -6.11 -11.46
N LYS A 124 1.93 -7.34 -11.86
CA LYS A 124 3.26 -7.97 -11.78
C LYS A 124 4.31 -7.16 -12.55
N THR A 125 3.99 -6.72 -13.75
CA THR A 125 4.86 -5.87 -14.56
C THR A 125 5.09 -4.51 -13.89
N PHE A 126 4.06 -3.92 -13.26
CA PHE A 126 4.19 -2.66 -12.52
C PHE A 126 5.08 -2.79 -11.29
N ILE A 127 5.02 -3.92 -10.56
CA ILE A 127 5.90 -4.21 -9.43
C ILE A 127 7.37 -4.26 -9.88
N GLU A 128 7.66 -4.98 -10.97
CA GLU A 128 9.00 -5.06 -11.54
C GLU A 128 9.51 -3.68 -12.00
N GLY A 129 8.64 -2.89 -12.62
CA GLY A 129 8.93 -1.50 -13.00
C GLY A 129 9.22 -0.59 -11.81
N ALA A 130 8.41 -0.64 -10.78
CA ALA A 130 8.59 0.16 -9.57
C ALA A 130 9.88 -0.21 -8.81
N THR A 131 10.29 -1.48 -8.85
CA THR A 131 11.47 -2.01 -8.19
C THR A 131 12.66 -2.26 -9.14
N LEU A 132 12.73 -1.55 -10.23
CA LEU A 132 13.73 -1.70 -11.29
C LEU A 132 15.18 -1.58 -10.78
N ALA A 133 15.40 -0.91 -9.64
CA ALA A 133 16.70 -0.89 -8.96
C ALA A 133 17.24 -2.30 -8.67
N HIS A 134 16.36 -3.24 -8.32
CA HIS A 134 16.69 -4.62 -7.95
C HIS A 134 16.65 -5.60 -9.13
N TYR A 135 16.21 -5.15 -10.30
CA TYR A 135 16.16 -6.00 -11.49
C TYR A 135 17.58 -6.28 -12.01
N THR A 136 17.89 -7.56 -12.24
CA THR A 136 19.24 -8.02 -12.62
C THR A 136 19.43 -8.20 -14.12
N GLY A 137 18.37 -8.12 -14.91
CA GLY A 137 18.39 -8.22 -16.37
C GLY A 137 18.61 -6.86 -17.07
N ASP A 138 18.24 -6.79 -18.34
CA ASP A 138 18.27 -5.56 -19.13
C ASP A 138 17.17 -4.59 -18.64
N LYS A 139 17.60 -3.56 -17.92
CA LYS A 139 16.69 -2.56 -17.34
C LYS A 139 15.98 -1.71 -18.40
N ALA A 140 16.63 -1.45 -19.55
CA ALA A 140 16.01 -0.67 -20.61
C ALA A 140 14.91 -1.48 -21.32
N ALA A 141 15.15 -2.76 -21.58
CA ALA A 141 14.13 -3.65 -22.12
C ALA A 141 12.95 -3.80 -21.14
N LYS A 142 13.23 -3.95 -19.83
CA LYS A 142 12.18 -4.02 -18.81
C LYS A 142 11.38 -2.72 -18.72
N ALA A 143 12.01 -1.57 -18.78
CA ALA A 143 11.33 -0.28 -18.79
C ALA A 143 10.40 -0.13 -20.02
N ALA A 144 10.82 -0.59 -21.20
CA ALA A 144 9.99 -0.61 -22.39
C ALA A 144 8.78 -1.56 -22.24
N GLU A 145 8.97 -2.75 -21.64
CA GLU A 145 7.89 -3.68 -21.33
C GLU A 145 6.87 -3.06 -20.35
N VAL A 146 7.34 -2.37 -19.31
CA VAL A 146 6.48 -1.67 -18.35
C VAL A 146 5.70 -0.56 -19.03
N GLN A 147 6.33 0.22 -19.92
CA GLN A 147 5.65 1.27 -20.66
C GLN A 147 4.53 0.70 -21.54
N ALA A 148 4.81 -0.37 -22.30
CA ALA A 148 3.79 -1.04 -23.11
C ALA A 148 2.65 -1.62 -22.25
N SER A 149 2.96 -2.17 -21.09
CA SER A 149 1.98 -2.66 -20.12
C SER A 149 1.10 -1.54 -19.57
N LEU A 150 1.67 -0.35 -19.27
CA LEU A 150 0.91 0.83 -18.85
C LEU A 150 -0.04 1.34 -19.94
N GLU A 151 0.37 1.31 -21.20
CA GLU A 151 -0.46 1.72 -22.33
C GLU A 151 -1.63 0.75 -22.58
N ALA A 152 -1.38 -0.55 -22.44
CA ALA A 152 -2.42 -1.57 -22.53
C ALA A 152 -3.42 -1.46 -21.36
N PHE A 153 -2.94 -1.36 -20.12
CA PHE A 153 -3.76 -1.11 -18.93
C PHE A 153 -4.62 0.15 -19.08
N ASP A 154 -4.03 1.23 -19.61
CA ASP A 154 -4.74 2.48 -19.85
C ASP A 154 -5.94 2.27 -20.78
N SER A 155 -5.72 1.66 -21.93
CA SER A 155 -6.76 1.44 -22.93
C SER A 155 -7.84 0.45 -22.49
N GLU A 156 -7.45 -0.60 -21.76
CA GLU A 156 -8.38 -1.69 -21.38
C GLU A 156 -9.21 -1.38 -20.13
N PHE A 157 -8.58 -0.77 -19.12
CA PHE A 157 -9.21 -0.57 -17.80
C PHE A 157 -9.42 0.90 -17.44
N LEU A 158 -8.40 1.76 -17.64
CA LEU A 158 -8.44 3.11 -17.10
C LEU A 158 -9.32 4.05 -17.93
N MET A 159 -9.14 4.10 -19.25
CA MET A 159 -9.92 4.97 -20.13
C MET A 159 -11.44 4.72 -20.04
N PRO A 160 -11.95 3.47 -20.05
CA PRO A 160 -13.37 3.23 -19.81
C PRO A 160 -13.84 3.71 -18.45
N GLY A 161 -13.02 3.55 -17.41
CA GLY A 161 -13.29 4.02 -16.05
C GLY A 161 -13.35 5.55 -15.95
N ILE A 162 -12.43 6.25 -16.60
CA ILE A 162 -12.42 7.72 -16.71
C ILE A 162 -13.70 8.20 -17.39
N ALA A 163 -14.05 7.64 -18.55
CA ALA A 163 -15.23 8.07 -19.31
C ALA A 163 -16.52 7.95 -18.47
N ARG A 164 -16.69 6.83 -17.74
CA ARG A 164 -17.86 6.66 -16.87
C ARG A 164 -17.90 7.66 -15.73
N ARG A 165 -16.77 7.95 -15.07
CA ARG A 165 -16.72 8.90 -13.96
C ARG A 165 -16.94 10.33 -14.42
N ILE A 166 -16.37 10.73 -15.55
CA ILE A 166 -16.62 12.07 -16.13
C ILE A 166 -18.12 12.24 -16.41
N ALA A 167 -18.74 11.27 -17.08
CA ALA A 167 -20.18 11.33 -17.37
C ALA A 167 -21.03 11.45 -16.08
N LEU A 168 -20.65 10.73 -15.02
CA LEU A 168 -21.37 10.80 -13.74
C LEU A 168 -21.11 12.13 -13.01
N ILE A 169 -19.89 12.63 -13.00
CA ILE A 169 -19.52 13.94 -12.44
C ILE A 169 -20.33 15.06 -13.15
N GLU A 170 -20.38 15.02 -14.48
CA GLU A 170 -21.18 15.98 -15.26
C GLU A 170 -22.69 15.87 -14.94
N ALA A 171 -23.21 14.67 -14.73
CA ALA A 171 -24.60 14.47 -14.34
C ALA A 171 -24.87 15.06 -12.94
N VAL A 172 -23.95 14.91 -12.00
CA VAL A 172 -24.04 15.55 -10.67
C VAL A 172 -24.01 17.08 -10.80
N ASP A 173 -23.12 17.62 -11.61
CA ASP A 173 -22.98 19.07 -11.82
C ASP A 173 -24.22 19.69 -12.48
N ARG A 174 -24.95 18.94 -13.32
CA ARG A 174 -26.24 19.37 -13.89
C ARG A 174 -27.44 19.14 -12.97
N GLY A 175 -27.27 18.43 -11.85
CA GLY A 175 -28.37 18.04 -10.94
C GLY A 175 -29.17 16.81 -11.40
N ASP A 176 -28.69 16.07 -12.39
CA ASP A 176 -29.28 14.83 -12.89
C ASP A 176 -28.93 13.61 -12.03
N ALA A 177 -27.90 13.74 -11.20
CA ALA A 177 -27.43 12.74 -10.22
C ALA A 177 -27.03 13.43 -8.91
N THR A 178 -26.77 12.64 -7.86
CA THR A 178 -26.39 13.14 -6.54
C THR A 178 -24.94 12.76 -6.17
N GLU A 179 -24.31 13.51 -5.27
CA GLU A 179 -22.90 13.30 -4.85
C GLU A 179 -22.66 11.89 -4.26
N ASP A 180 -23.65 11.30 -3.62
CA ASP A 180 -23.56 9.95 -3.05
C ASP A 180 -23.53 8.83 -4.10
N GLN A 181 -23.90 9.14 -5.35
CA GLN A 181 -23.77 8.21 -6.48
C GLN A 181 -22.35 8.17 -7.06
N LEU A 182 -21.50 9.14 -6.73
CA LEU A 182 -20.10 9.11 -7.15
C LEU A 182 -19.33 7.99 -6.43
N PRO A 183 -18.55 7.18 -7.15
CA PRO A 183 -17.69 6.20 -6.51
C PRO A 183 -16.69 6.86 -5.54
N ARG A 184 -16.54 6.27 -4.37
CA ARG A 184 -15.56 6.72 -3.37
C ARG A 184 -14.21 6.06 -3.64
N ASP A 185 -13.55 6.47 -4.71
CA ASP A 185 -12.26 5.94 -5.15
C ASP A 185 -11.27 7.04 -5.55
N VAL A 186 -9.99 6.67 -5.71
CA VAL A 186 -8.90 7.63 -6.02
C VAL A 186 -9.15 8.31 -7.34
N LEU A 187 -9.53 7.57 -8.38
CA LEU A 187 -9.77 8.11 -9.72
C LEU A 187 -10.87 9.19 -9.69
N THR A 188 -11.99 8.91 -9.03
CA THR A 188 -13.09 9.88 -8.88
C THR A 188 -12.64 11.15 -8.16
N VAL A 189 -11.87 11.02 -7.08
CA VAL A 189 -11.36 12.19 -6.34
C VAL A 189 -10.42 13.02 -7.19
N LEU A 190 -9.53 12.40 -7.95
CA LEU A 190 -8.60 13.11 -8.83
C LEU A 190 -9.35 13.82 -9.97
N LEU A 191 -10.27 13.15 -10.64
CA LEU A 191 -11.07 13.74 -11.72
C LEU A 191 -11.95 14.89 -11.22
N ARG A 192 -12.59 14.76 -10.06
CA ARG A 192 -13.47 15.78 -9.46
C ARG A 192 -12.71 17.05 -9.03
N ASN A 193 -11.39 17.00 -8.90
CA ASN A 193 -10.57 18.10 -8.42
C ASN A 193 -9.46 18.50 -9.39
N GLN A 194 -9.63 18.24 -10.68
CA GLN A 194 -8.70 18.64 -11.74
C GLN A 194 -8.49 20.16 -11.81
N ASP A 195 -9.46 20.95 -11.39
CA ASP A 195 -9.39 22.39 -11.26
C ASP A 195 -8.39 22.88 -10.20
N LYS A 196 -8.17 22.08 -9.16
CA LYS A 196 -7.28 22.38 -8.03
C LYS A 196 -5.88 21.81 -8.19
N ILE A 197 -5.80 20.59 -8.72
CA ILE A 197 -4.56 19.87 -8.97
C ILE A 197 -4.68 19.23 -10.35
N PRO A 198 -4.36 19.96 -11.41
CA PRO A 198 -4.40 19.41 -12.75
C PRO A 198 -3.34 18.31 -12.89
N LEU A 199 -3.76 17.15 -13.36
CA LEU A 199 -2.91 16.04 -13.71
C LEU A 199 -3.01 15.78 -15.20
N GLU A 200 -1.87 15.78 -15.87
CA GLU A 200 -1.79 15.28 -17.24
C GLU A 200 -2.20 13.79 -17.24
N HIS A 201 -2.76 13.33 -18.36
CA HIS A 201 -3.26 11.95 -18.47
C HIS A 201 -2.20 10.91 -18.08
N ASP A 202 -0.97 11.15 -18.48
CA ASP A 202 0.16 10.25 -18.21
C ASP A 202 0.48 10.17 -16.70
N SER A 203 0.40 11.29 -15.97
CA SER A 203 0.55 11.34 -14.51
C SER A 203 -0.63 10.66 -13.81
N LEU A 204 -1.86 10.88 -14.30
CA LEU A 204 -3.06 10.21 -13.76
C LEU A 204 -2.97 8.69 -13.93
N ARG A 205 -2.56 8.22 -15.12
CA ARG A 205 -2.37 6.79 -15.39
C ARG A 205 -1.37 6.15 -14.43
N ARG A 206 -0.20 6.77 -14.22
CA ARG A 206 0.80 6.29 -13.27
C ARG A 206 0.29 6.32 -11.83
N GLU A 207 -0.42 7.36 -11.44
CA GLU A 207 -1.00 7.48 -10.10
C GLU A 207 -1.98 6.34 -9.81
N ILE A 208 -2.90 6.03 -10.75
CA ILE A 208 -3.86 4.93 -10.55
C ILE A 208 -3.16 3.57 -10.58
N ALA A 209 -2.21 3.35 -11.48
CA ALA A 209 -1.40 2.13 -11.49
C ALA A 209 -0.62 1.95 -10.17
N PHE A 210 -0.09 3.05 -9.60
CA PHE A 210 0.56 3.04 -8.29
C PHE A 210 -0.42 2.69 -7.15
N TYR A 211 -1.63 3.28 -7.12
CA TYR A 211 -2.60 2.94 -6.08
C TYR A 211 -3.04 1.49 -6.14
N LEU A 212 -3.20 0.95 -7.35
CA LEU A 212 -3.48 -0.47 -7.55
C LEU A 212 -2.33 -1.34 -7.01
N LEU A 213 -1.08 -1.00 -7.36
CA LEU A 213 0.13 -1.68 -6.89
C LEU A 213 0.26 -1.61 -5.37
N ALA A 214 0.16 -0.40 -4.81
CA ALA A 214 0.33 -0.17 -3.39
C ALA A 214 -0.72 -0.91 -2.55
N GLY A 215 -1.98 -0.91 -3.00
CA GLY A 215 -3.08 -1.57 -2.31
C GLY A 215 -3.08 -3.08 -2.46
N ALA A 216 -2.96 -3.60 -3.67
CA ALA A 216 -3.11 -5.04 -3.91
C ALA A 216 -1.89 -5.85 -3.46
N HIS A 217 -0.68 -5.47 -3.89
CA HIS A 217 0.51 -6.30 -3.66
C HIS A 217 0.90 -6.39 -2.19
N THR A 218 0.95 -5.24 -1.50
CA THR A 218 1.37 -5.21 -0.10
C THR A 218 0.35 -5.89 0.82
N SER A 219 -0.94 -5.71 0.54
CA SER A 219 -2.02 -6.34 1.30
C SER A 219 -2.10 -7.85 1.06
N ALA A 220 -1.92 -8.33 -0.18
CA ALA A 220 -1.85 -9.77 -0.47
C ALA A 220 -0.67 -10.44 0.25
N THR A 221 0.49 -9.77 0.26
CA THR A 221 1.67 -10.23 1.00
C THR A 221 1.40 -10.28 2.51
N ALA A 222 0.80 -9.23 3.08
CA ALA A 222 0.44 -9.19 4.49
C ALA A 222 -0.59 -10.27 4.83
N PHE A 223 -1.67 -10.40 4.06
CA PHE A 223 -2.71 -11.41 4.24
C PHE A 223 -2.14 -12.83 4.29
N THR A 224 -1.30 -13.19 3.31
CA THR A 224 -0.68 -14.52 3.25
C THR A 224 0.17 -14.80 4.50
N ARG A 225 0.94 -13.81 4.96
CA ARG A 225 1.77 -13.92 6.16
C ARG A 225 0.93 -13.99 7.45
N VAL A 226 -0.16 -13.22 7.53
CA VAL A 226 -1.11 -13.28 8.67
C VAL A 226 -1.70 -14.67 8.79
N MET A 227 -2.23 -15.22 7.68
CA MET A 227 -2.80 -16.56 7.67
C MET A 227 -1.77 -17.62 8.08
N HIS A 228 -0.52 -17.50 7.60
CA HIS A 228 0.57 -18.38 8.00
C HIS A 228 0.83 -18.32 9.52
N HIS A 229 0.96 -17.12 10.10
CA HIS A 229 1.18 -16.96 11.53
C HIS A 229 -0.02 -17.43 12.37
N VAL A 230 -1.24 -17.17 11.94
CA VAL A 230 -2.46 -17.64 12.62
C VAL A 230 -2.51 -19.16 12.64
N PHE A 231 -2.22 -19.84 11.52
CA PHE A 231 -2.18 -21.29 11.48
C PHE A 231 -1.08 -21.87 12.37
N GLN A 232 0.10 -21.27 12.39
CA GLN A 232 1.18 -21.68 13.31
C GLN A 232 0.79 -21.46 14.78
N TRP A 233 0.15 -20.32 15.08
CA TRP A 233 -0.35 -20.03 16.41
C TRP A 233 -1.37 -21.05 16.88
N LEU A 234 -2.38 -21.37 16.06
CA LEU A 234 -3.41 -22.37 16.39
C LEU A 234 -2.83 -23.78 16.56
N ALA A 235 -1.82 -24.15 15.79
CA ALA A 235 -1.13 -25.43 15.97
C ALA A 235 -0.45 -25.54 17.36
N ALA A 236 0.05 -24.41 17.89
CA ALA A 236 0.65 -24.34 19.21
C ALA A 236 -0.36 -24.05 20.35
N HIS A 237 -1.49 -23.41 20.02
CA HIS A 237 -2.52 -22.94 20.95
C HIS A 237 -3.92 -23.36 20.47
N PRO A 238 -4.26 -24.65 20.43
CA PRO A 238 -5.55 -25.11 19.85
C PRO A 238 -6.78 -24.59 20.62
N GLY A 239 -6.61 -24.11 21.86
CA GLY A 239 -7.68 -23.45 22.61
C GLY A 239 -8.08 -22.06 22.10
N ASP A 240 -7.29 -21.45 21.25
CA ASP A 240 -7.54 -20.11 20.71
C ASP A 240 -8.39 -20.11 19.41
N GLU A 241 -8.87 -21.26 18.94
CA GLU A 241 -9.70 -21.34 17.73
C GLU A 241 -10.94 -20.43 17.82
N ALA A 242 -11.63 -20.44 18.96
CA ALA A 242 -12.77 -19.56 19.20
C ALA A 242 -12.40 -18.06 19.14
N ARG A 243 -11.20 -17.69 19.63
CA ARG A 243 -10.71 -16.31 19.54
C ARG A 243 -10.50 -15.87 18.11
N VAL A 244 -9.96 -16.74 17.26
CA VAL A 244 -9.77 -16.42 15.83
C VAL A 244 -11.12 -16.24 15.13
N MET A 245 -12.13 -17.03 15.48
CA MET A 245 -13.44 -17.00 14.84
C MET A 245 -14.36 -15.87 15.32
N GLU A 246 -14.23 -15.46 16.59
CA GLU A 246 -15.21 -14.59 17.25
C GLU A 246 -14.65 -13.26 17.75
N ASP A 247 -13.34 -13.16 18.00
CA ASP A 247 -12.70 -11.93 18.51
C ASP A 247 -11.97 -11.17 17.39
N ARG A 248 -12.65 -10.19 16.79
CA ARG A 248 -12.08 -9.31 15.77
C ARG A 248 -10.80 -8.62 16.24
N LEU A 249 -10.73 -8.23 17.51
CA LEU A 249 -9.55 -7.55 18.06
C LEU A 249 -8.36 -8.51 18.16
N PHE A 250 -8.60 -9.80 18.39
CA PHE A 250 -7.54 -10.79 18.36
C PHE A 250 -6.98 -10.96 16.96
N VAL A 251 -7.83 -11.07 15.94
CA VAL A 251 -7.41 -11.15 14.52
C VAL A 251 -6.66 -9.88 14.10
N GLN A 252 -7.12 -8.73 14.55
CA GLN A 252 -6.40 -7.46 14.31
C GLN A 252 -5.02 -7.45 14.96
N ARG A 253 -4.89 -7.94 16.22
CA ARG A 253 -3.59 -8.07 16.87
C ARG A 253 -2.67 -9.06 16.14
N CYS A 254 -3.20 -10.17 15.61
CA CYS A 254 -2.44 -11.09 14.77
C CYS A 254 -1.92 -10.37 13.50
N THR A 255 -2.75 -9.53 12.88
CA THR A 255 -2.38 -8.72 11.71
C THR A 255 -1.26 -7.74 12.05
N HIS A 256 -1.43 -6.97 13.11
CA HIS A 256 -0.45 -5.98 13.56
C HIS A 256 0.91 -6.61 13.87
N GLU A 257 0.92 -7.71 14.61
CA GLU A 257 2.14 -8.39 15.00
C GLU A 257 2.84 -9.02 13.79
N THR A 258 2.06 -9.55 12.84
CA THR A 258 2.61 -10.04 11.56
C THR A 258 3.28 -8.92 10.78
N ILE A 259 2.61 -7.77 10.64
CA ILE A 259 3.14 -6.61 9.92
C ILE A 259 4.38 -6.05 10.62
N ARG A 260 4.44 -6.07 11.95
CA ARG A 260 5.62 -5.69 12.72
C ARG A 260 6.81 -6.60 12.39
N LEU A 261 6.61 -7.91 12.46
CA LEU A 261 7.67 -8.89 12.24
C LEU A 261 8.10 -9.00 10.78
N GLN A 262 7.14 -8.92 9.87
CA GLN A 262 7.35 -9.16 8.46
C GLN A 262 6.67 -8.06 7.62
N PRO A 263 7.18 -6.82 7.65
CA PRO A 263 6.64 -5.74 6.84
C PRO A 263 6.67 -6.10 5.36
N SER A 264 5.60 -5.77 4.61
CA SER A 264 5.53 -6.02 3.16
C SER A 264 6.64 -5.26 2.40
N SER A 265 7.03 -4.09 2.89
CA SER A 265 8.21 -3.34 2.46
C SER A 265 9.26 -3.37 3.57
N PRO A 266 10.24 -4.29 3.53
CA PRO A 266 11.18 -4.49 4.64
C PRO A 266 12.25 -3.39 4.76
N THR A 267 12.34 -2.51 3.76
CA THR A 267 13.37 -1.47 3.68
C THR A 267 12.75 -0.14 3.30
N GLY A 268 13.04 0.91 4.05
CA GLY A 268 12.79 2.28 3.65
C GLY A 268 14.07 2.94 3.12
N MET A 269 13.96 3.81 2.11
CA MET A 269 15.12 4.52 1.56
C MET A 269 14.85 6.01 1.46
N ARG A 270 15.87 6.83 1.77
CA ARG A 270 15.81 8.29 1.69
C ARG A 270 17.10 8.85 1.11
N TRP A 271 16.99 9.89 0.29
CA TRP A 271 18.11 10.74 -0.11
C TRP A 271 18.27 11.93 0.82
N ALA A 272 19.48 12.19 1.29
CA ALA A 272 19.80 13.40 2.00
C ALA A 272 19.92 14.57 1.02
N LEU A 273 19.02 15.54 1.16
CA LEU A 273 18.99 16.77 0.35
C LEU A 273 19.97 17.82 0.85
N ASP A 274 20.40 17.72 2.11
CA ASP A 274 21.38 18.56 2.78
C ASP A 274 22.15 17.76 3.81
N ASP A 275 23.22 18.34 4.39
CA ASP A 275 23.95 17.75 5.52
C ASP A 275 23.05 17.71 6.76
N ILE A 276 22.95 16.55 7.39
CA ILE A 276 22.08 16.28 8.52
C ILE A 276 22.89 15.69 9.66
N THR A 277 22.58 16.08 10.89
CA THR A 277 23.07 15.41 12.09
C THR A 277 21.88 14.96 12.91
N LEU A 278 21.73 13.65 13.11
CA LEU A 278 20.69 13.08 13.94
C LEU A 278 20.94 13.39 15.44
N SER A 279 19.89 13.28 16.24
CA SER A 279 19.96 13.53 17.69
C SER A 279 20.98 12.65 18.42
N THR A 280 21.34 11.49 17.86
CA THR A 280 22.39 10.61 18.35
C THR A 280 23.82 11.09 18.03
N GLY A 281 23.96 12.18 17.25
CA GLY A 281 25.23 12.67 16.74
C GLY A 281 25.69 12.01 15.43
N ARG A 282 24.88 11.11 14.85
CA ARG A 282 25.20 10.49 13.53
C ARG A 282 25.09 11.55 12.45
N ALA A 283 26.17 11.74 11.70
CA ALA A 283 26.19 12.62 10.53
C ALA A 283 25.77 11.84 9.26
N ILE A 284 25.00 12.51 8.41
CA ILE A 284 24.56 12.07 7.09
C ILE A 284 24.88 13.21 6.14
N ALA A 285 25.73 12.97 5.16
CA ALA A 285 26.14 14.01 4.22
C ALA A 285 25.08 14.19 3.11
N LYS A 286 25.00 15.39 2.57
CA LYS A 286 24.20 15.68 1.37
C LYS A 286 24.55 14.69 0.24
N GLY A 287 23.51 14.09 -0.35
CA GLY A 287 23.64 13.10 -1.42
C GLY A 287 23.90 11.68 -0.91
N ASP A 288 23.99 11.43 0.39
CA ASP A 288 23.99 10.09 0.94
C ASP A 288 22.60 9.47 0.91
N ARG A 289 22.57 8.13 0.80
CA ARG A 289 21.33 7.36 0.85
C ARG A 289 21.16 6.70 2.21
N VAL A 290 20.13 7.10 2.93
CA VAL A 290 19.73 6.47 4.19
C VAL A 290 18.92 5.22 3.89
N VAL A 291 19.31 4.09 4.46
CA VAL A 291 18.65 2.79 4.32
C VAL A 291 18.11 2.37 5.69
N LEU A 292 16.79 2.35 5.84
CA LEU A 292 16.09 1.97 7.06
C LEU A 292 15.78 0.48 7.02
N ASP A 293 16.38 -0.31 7.90
CA ASP A 293 16.17 -1.76 8.00
C ASP A 293 15.00 -2.06 8.93
N LEU A 294 13.77 -2.09 8.39
CA LEU A 294 12.55 -2.24 9.16
C LEU A 294 12.43 -3.59 9.86
N ILE A 295 13.05 -4.63 9.30
CA ILE A 295 13.10 -5.96 9.95
C ILE A 295 13.84 -5.89 11.27
N THR A 296 15.02 -5.27 11.27
CA THR A 296 15.83 -5.09 12.51
C THR A 296 15.19 -4.08 13.45
N ILE A 297 14.73 -2.95 12.93
CA ILE A 297 14.15 -1.85 13.70
C ILE A 297 12.92 -2.32 14.50
N ASN A 298 12.03 -3.08 13.85
CA ASN A 298 10.80 -3.56 14.49
C ASN A 298 10.99 -4.75 15.44
N ARG A 299 12.22 -5.22 15.61
CA ARG A 299 12.60 -6.29 16.55
C ARG A 299 13.49 -5.81 17.70
N ASP A 300 13.49 -4.52 17.96
CA ASP A 300 14.25 -3.95 19.08
C ASP A 300 13.71 -4.49 20.43
N PRO A 301 14.49 -5.30 21.17
CA PRO A 301 14.02 -5.91 22.42
C PRO A 301 13.79 -4.87 23.52
N ALA A 302 14.40 -3.67 23.43
CA ALA A 302 14.15 -2.58 24.36
C ALA A 302 12.73 -2.02 24.24
N LEU A 303 12.09 -2.18 23.09
CA LEU A 303 10.75 -1.67 22.80
C LEU A 303 9.70 -2.78 22.78
N PHE A 304 10.03 -3.94 22.21
CA PHE A 304 9.10 -5.04 21.99
C PHE A 304 9.30 -6.23 22.94
N GLY A 305 10.21 -6.12 23.91
CA GLY A 305 10.47 -7.15 24.90
C GLY A 305 11.48 -8.20 24.45
N ALA A 306 11.86 -9.10 25.37
CA ALA A 306 12.88 -10.13 25.13
C ALA A 306 12.50 -11.13 24.02
N ASP A 307 11.21 -11.27 23.73
CA ASP A 307 10.63 -12.10 22.70
C ASP A 307 10.31 -11.31 21.41
N ALA A 308 10.98 -10.18 21.15
CA ALA A 308 10.73 -9.28 20.05
C ALA A 308 10.76 -9.96 18.66
N ASP A 309 11.47 -11.09 18.52
CA ASP A 309 11.56 -11.89 17.29
C ASP A 309 10.45 -12.93 17.15
N VAL A 310 9.64 -13.14 18.18
CA VAL A 310 8.61 -14.18 18.22
C VAL A 310 7.24 -13.57 17.94
N PHE A 311 6.41 -14.26 17.16
CA PHE A 311 5.01 -13.87 16.94
C PHE A 311 4.21 -14.03 18.24
N ASN A 312 3.68 -12.92 18.74
CA ASN A 312 2.89 -12.85 19.96
C ASN A 312 1.77 -11.82 19.80
N PRO A 313 0.54 -12.22 19.41
CA PRO A 313 -0.58 -11.30 19.22
C PRO A 313 -1.08 -10.66 20.53
N ASP A 314 -0.69 -11.19 21.68
CA ASP A 314 -1.01 -10.62 22.99
C ASP A 314 0.17 -9.83 23.60
N ARG A 315 1.12 -9.40 22.78
CA ARG A 315 2.28 -8.61 23.20
C ARG A 315 1.86 -7.33 23.91
N PRO A 316 2.31 -7.09 25.16
CA PRO A 316 2.13 -5.82 25.82
C PRO A 316 3.00 -4.74 25.13
N LEU A 317 2.39 -3.63 24.78
CA LEU A 317 3.10 -2.51 24.14
C LEU A 317 3.00 -1.25 25.02
N PRO A 318 4.03 -0.38 25.00
CA PRO A 318 3.93 0.95 25.59
C PRO A 318 2.77 1.73 24.94
N PRO A 319 2.05 2.59 25.70
CA PRO A 319 0.85 3.29 25.21
C PRO A 319 1.06 4.13 23.94
N GLU A 320 2.29 4.62 23.71
CA GLU A 320 2.63 5.46 22.56
C GLU A 320 3.20 4.68 21.37
N MET A 321 3.34 3.36 21.51
CA MET A 321 3.90 2.50 20.47
C MET A 321 2.81 2.02 19.52
N THR A 322 3.02 2.23 18.22
CA THR A 322 2.17 1.61 17.21
C THR A 322 2.42 0.09 17.16
N PRO A 323 1.38 -0.75 17.14
CA PRO A 323 1.54 -2.19 17.24
C PRO A 323 2.31 -2.82 16.06
N TRP A 324 2.38 -2.13 14.93
CA TRP A 324 3.16 -2.54 13.75
C TRP A 324 4.56 -1.90 13.68
N GLY A 325 5.02 -1.23 14.74
CA GLY A 325 6.30 -0.52 14.75
C GLY A 325 6.38 0.57 13.67
N LEU A 326 7.41 0.53 12.83
CA LEU A 326 7.61 1.50 11.74
C LEU A 326 7.26 0.95 10.34
N SER A 327 6.52 -0.16 10.25
CA SER A 327 6.21 -0.83 8.98
C SER A 327 5.44 0.04 7.98
N PHE A 328 4.62 0.97 8.46
CA PHE A 328 3.90 1.94 7.63
C PHE A 328 4.63 3.28 7.46
N GLY A 329 5.89 3.37 7.92
CA GLY A 329 6.64 4.62 7.94
C GLY A 329 6.03 5.65 8.89
N GLN A 330 6.58 6.86 8.85
CA GLN A 330 6.09 8.01 9.62
C GLN A 330 6.32 9.31 8.83
N GLY A 331 5.80 10.43 9.37
CA GLY A 331 6.00 11.76 8.79
C GLY A 331 5.25 11.97 7.48
N MET A 332 5.86 12.73 6.57
CA MET A 332 5.25 13.17 5.30
C MET A 332 4.77 11.99 4.43
N HIS A 333 5.55 10.92 4.38
CA HIS A 333 5.29 9.73 3.57
C HIS A 333 4.77 8.53 4.40
N ALA A 334 4.17 8.75 5.57
CA ALA A 334 3.46 7.69 6.28
C ALA A 334 2.42 7.06 5.34
N CYS A 335 2.24 5.74 5.41
CA CYS A 335 1.30 5.04 4.54
C CYS A 335 -0.11 5.63 4.65
N ILE A 336 -0.68 6.01 3.52
CA ILE A 336 -2.03 6.60 3.48
C ILE A 336 -3.11 5.57 3.82
N GLY A 337 -2.87 4.30 3.47
CA GLY A 337 -3.79 3.20 3.68
C GLY A 337 -3.54 2.40 4.97
N GLN A 338 -2.73 2.90 5.92
CA GLN A 338 -2.38 2.12 7.11
C GLN A 338 -3.61 1.62 7.88
N ASP A 339 -4.60 2.47 8.10
CA ASP A 339 -5.80 2.14 8.89
C ASP A 339 -6.79 1.24 8.12
N LEU A 340 -6.65 1.16 6.79
CA LEU A 340 -7.40 0.23 5.95
C LEU A 340 -6.72 -1.14 5.87
N ALA A 341 -5.40 -1.19 5.97
CA ALA A 341 -4.58 -2.40 5.79
C ALA A 341 -4.31 -3.14 7.12
N ALA A 342 -4.48 -2.48 8.27
CA ALA A 342 -4.22 -2.97 9.62
C ALA A 342 -5.53 -3.14 10.40
#